data_5bce530585bec76fecaccc5d6ebf3ef1
#
_entry.id   5bce530585bec76fecaccc5d6ebf3ef1
#
_cell.length_a   1.000
_cell.length_b   1.000
_cell.length_c   1.000
_cell.angle_alpha   90.00
_cell.angle_beta   90.00
_cell.angle_gamma   90.00
#
_symmetry.space_group_name_H-M   'P 1'
#
loop_
_entity.id
_entity.type
_entity.pdbx_description
1 polymer ?
#
loop_
_entity_poly.entity_id
_entity_poly.type
_entity_poly.pdbx_seq_one_letter_code
_entity_poly.pdbx_strand_id
1 'polypeptide(L)'
;VTDSPITPNGGQPVEADAVNTEAANDAAAPADSAPAESAGAPPPDAVHPDTVLAAERLNDLQRLNAEYVNYKRRVDRDRPLIQERAIADVLEALLPVMDDIQGARDHGDLTDGPFAAISDKLENTLGRFGFERFGVVGEAFDPEQHEALMHLPDADLPAEATTTTIVQVLQPGYRAGTKVIRPARVAVADPQ
;
A
#
# COMPACT_ATOMS: atom_id res chain seq x y z
N VAL A 1 -21.03 -24.95 -36.89
CA VAL A 1 -21.99 -24.74 -35.80
C VAL A 1 -21.56 -23.45 -35.08
N THR A 2 -22.27 -22.42 -35.45
CA THR A 2 -22.51 -21.08 -34.92
C THR A 2 -21.65 -20.55 -33.76
N ASP A 3 -20.80 -19.68 -34.18
CA ASP A 3 -20.14 -18.62 -33.45
C ASP A 3 -21.16 -17.54 -32.99
N SER A 4 -21.07 -17.11 -31.75
CA SER A 4 -21.77 -15.91 -31.28
C SER A 4 -20.83 -15.12 -30.37
N PRO A 5 -20.48 -13.87 -30.70
CA PRO A 5 -19.61 -13.05 -29.89
C PRO A 5 -20.37 -12.40 -28.73
N ILE A 6 -19.81 -12.51 -27.54
CA ILE A 6 -20.23 -11.79 -26.34
C ILE A 6 -19.68 -10.38 -26.39
N THR A 7 -20.54 -9.39 -26.52
CA THR A 7 -20.24 -7.97 -26.40
C THR A 7 -20.08 -7.59 -24.92
N PRO A 8 -19.04 -6.85 -24.52
CA PRO A 8 -18.93 -6.29 -23.19
C PRO A 8 -19.81 -5.05 -23.05
N ASN A 9 -20.71 -5.09 -22.08
CA ASN A 9 -21.56 -3.99 -21.68
C ASN A 9 -20.74 -2.87 -21.04
N GLY A 10 -20.66 -1.72 -21.70
CA GLY A 10 -20.03 -0.51 -21.21
C GLY A 10 -20.91 0.15 -20.16
N GLY A 11 -20.47 0.10 -18.89
CA GLY A 11 -21.01 0.92 -17.82
C GLY A 11 -20.54 2.35 -17.93
N GLN A 12 -21.44 3.28 -18.22
CA GLN A 12 -21.20 4.72 -18.20
C GLN A 12 -21.09 5.22 -16.75
N PRO A 13 -20.24 6.22 -16.48
CA PRO A 13 -20.23 6.90 -15.18
C PRO A 13 -21.44 7.83 -15.06
N VAL A 14 -22.17 7.70 -13.98
CA VAL A 14 -23.22 8.64 -13.59
C VAL A 14 -22.56 9.91 -13.05
N GLU A 15 -22.63 10.98 -13.82
CA GLU A 15 -22.34 12.33 -13.38
C GLU A 15 -23.46 12.81 -12.43
N ALA A 16 -23.08 13.27 -11.25
CA ALA A 16 -23.97 13.94 -10.33
C ALA A 16 -24.12 15.39 -10.77
N ASP A 17 -25.27 15.69 -11.37
CA ASP A 17 -25.65 17.05 -11.78
C ASP A 17 -26.13 17.85 -10.57
N ALA A 18 -25.47 18.95 -10.33
CA ALA A 18 -25.83 19.94 -9.34
C ALA A 18 -26.90 20.84 -9.92
N VAL A 19 -28.14 20.73 -9.44
CA VAL A 19 -29.18 21.68 -9.79
C VAL A 19 -29.30 22.74 -8.69
N ASN A 20 -28.69 23.87 -8.99
CA ASN A 20 -29.00 25.15 -8.37
C ASN A 20 -30.23 25.75 -9.11
N THR A 21 -31.30 26.06 -8.41
CA THR A 21 -32.37 26.90 -8.96
C THR A 21 -32.75 27.93 -7.93
N GLU A 22 -32.20 29.09 -8.14
CA GLU A 22 -32.71 30.37 -7.71
C GLU A 22 -33.83 30.80 -8.67
N ALA A 23 -34.88 31.37 -8.16
CA ALA A 23 -35.58 32.53 -8.65
C ALA A 23 -37.08 32.52 -8.36
N ALA A 24 -37.43 33.48 -7.61
CA ALA A 24 -38.21 34.69 -7.90
C ALA A 24 -39.73 34.48 -7.81
N ASN A 25 -40.23 34.93 -6.73
CA ASN A 25 -41.17 36.06 -6.49
C ASN A 25 -42.03 36.45 -7.71
N ASP A 26 -43.35 36.31 -7.60
CA ASP A 26 -44.24 37.41 -7.83
C ASP A 26 -45.65 37.19 -7.28
N ALA A 27 -46.29 38.32 -6.94
CA ALA A 27 -47.44 38.58 -6.12
C ALA A 27 -48.79 38.15 -6.73
N ALA A 28 -49.76 37.88 -5.88
CA ALA A 28 -51.05 38.54 -5.85
C ALA A 28 -51.97 37.89 -4.79
N ALA A 29 -52.38 38.67 -3.81
CA ALA A 29 -53.60 38.45 -3.04
C ALA A 29 -54.76 39.16 -3.79
N PRO A 30 -56.05 39.10 -3.34
CA PRO A 30 -56.60 38.75 -2.03
C PRO A 30 -57.94 38.01 -1.99
N ALA A 31 -58.42 37.83 -0.77
CA ALA A 31 -59.78 37.77 -0.27
C ALA A 31 -60.39 36.35 -0.06
N ASP A 32 -60.77 36.03 1.06
CA ASP A 32 -61.92 36.32 1.87
C ASP A 32 -62.23 35.21 2.89
N SER A 33 -62.35 35.63 4.08
CA SER A 33 -63.05 35.18 5.26
C SER A 33 -63.75 33.83 5.34
N ALA A 34 -63.36 33.05 6.38
CA ALA A 34 -64.27 32.61 7.45
C ALA A 34 -63.49 31.97 8.61
N PRO A 35 -63.91 32.10 9.87
CA PRO A 35 -63.17 31.69 11.03
C PRO A 35 -63.37 30.19 11.28
N ALA A 36 -62.30 29.42 11.11
CA ALA A 36 -62.24 28.06 11.61
C ALA A 36 -61.64 28.06 13.01
N GLU A 37 -62.36 27.44 13.88
CA GLU A 37 -62.14 27.25 15.30
C GLU A 37 -60.67 27.06 15.69
N SER A 38 -60.30 27.79 16.72
CA SER A 38 -59.13 27.64 17.53
C SER A 38 -59.04 26.19 18.08
N ALA A 39 -58.41 25.32 17.31
CA ALA A 39 -57.83 24.11 17.88
C ALA A 39 -56.64 24.56 18.69
N GLY A 40 -56.69 24.42 19.99
CA GLY A 40 -55.68 24.87 20.94
C GLY A 40 -54.30 24.49 20.50
N ALA A 41 -53.44 25.49 20.41
CA ALA A 41 -52.00 25.26 20.25
C ALA A 41 -51.52 24.37 21.41
N PRO A 42 -50.78 23.32 21.13
CA PRO A 42 -50.20 22.52 22.21
C PRO A 42 -49.30 23.38 23.07
N PRO A 43 -49.20 23.13 24.39
CA PRO A 43 -48.35 23.93 25.26
C PRO A 43 -46.88 23.94 24.74
N PRO A 44 -46.18 25.10 24.86
CA PRO A 44 -44.87 25.28 24.23
C PRO A 44 -43.74 24.40 24.73
N ASP A 45 -44.00 23.52 25.72
CA ASP A 45 -42.96 22.66 26.36
C ASP A 45 -43.13 21.17 26.13
N ALA A 46 -44.11 20.72 25.35
CA ALA A 46 -44.22 19.30 25.02
C ALA A 46 -43.46 18.98 23.74
N VAL A 47 -42.18 18.62 23.87
CA VAL A 47 -41.40 18.09 22.75
C VAL A 47 -42.14 16.87 22.17
N HIS A 48 -42.61 16.98 20.92
CA HIS A 48 -43.36 15.89 20.27
C HIS A 48 -42.48 14.62 20.23
N PRO A 49 -43.00 13.45 20.54
CA PRO A 49 -42.22 12.19 20.59
C PRO A 49 -41.48 11.91 19.28
N ASP A 50 -42.02 12.35 18.14
CA ASP A 50 -41.35 12.21 16.83
C ASP A 50 -40.09 13.09 16.72
N THR A 51 -40.06 14.26 17.39
CA THR A 51 -38.85 15.12 17.39
C THR A 51 -37.73 14.50 18.21
N VAL A 52 -38.06 13.83 19.31
CA VAL A 52 -37.09 13.07 20.14
C VAL A 52 -36.53 11.92 19.32
N LEU A 53 -37.41 11.14 18.68
CA LEU A 53 -36.98 10.01 17.84
C LEU A 53 -36.12 10.49 16.64
N ALA A 54 -36.52 11.61 16.02
CA ALA A 54 -35.71 12.19 14.93
C ALA A 54 -34.29 12.60 15.42
N ALA A 55 -34.21 13.21 16.60
CA ALA A 55 -32.93 13.60 17.18
C ALA A 55 -32.04 12.36 17.54
N GLU A 56 -32.64 11.31 18.07
CA GLU A 56 -31.93 10.05 18.32
C GLU A 56 -31.40 9.43 17.03
N ARG A 57 -32.23 9.35 15.98
CA ARG A 57 -31.80 8.83 14.68
C ARG A 57 -30.72 9.69 14.04
N LEU A 58 -30.80 11.01 14.17
CA LEU A 58 -29.75 11.92 13.69
C LEU A 58 -28.42 11.64 14.40
N ASN A 59 -28.45 11.48 15.73
CA ASN A 59 -27.27 11.13 16.51
C ASN A 59 -26.66 9.78 16.09
N ASP A 60 -27.52 8.77 15.91
CA ASP A 60 -27.07 7.45 15.44
C ASP A 60 -26.43 7.53 14.06
N LEU A 61 -27.03 8.27 13.12
CA LEU A 61 -26.46 8.50 11.80
C LEU A 61 -25.13 9.26 11.83
N GLN A 62 -25.03 10.27 12.68
CA GLN A 62 -23.77 11.02 12.84
C GLN A 62 -22.66 10.12 13.40
N ARG A 63 -22.98 9.29 14.40
CA ARG A 63 -22.04 8.32 14.96
C ARG A 63 -21.61 7.32 13.90
N LEU A 64 -22.56 6.71 13.19
CA LEU A 64 -22.28 5.74 12.14
C LEU A 64 -21.44 6.33 11.02
N ASN A 65 -21.75 7.57 10.63
CA ASN A 65 -20.95 8.29 9.62
C ASN A 65 -19.52 8.53 10.10
N ALA A 66 -19.34 8.92 11.37
CA ALA A 66 -18.00 9.09 11.94
C ALA A 66 -17.21 7.76 11.97
N GLU A 67 -17.85 6.68 12.36
CA GLU A 67 -17.26 5.33 12.34
C GLU A 67 -16.89 4.90 10.90
N TYR A 68 -17.78 5.14 9.94
CA TYR A 68 -17.51 4.85 8.54
C TYR A 68 -16.33 5.64 7.96
N VAL A 69 -16.27 6.95 8.25
CA VAL A 69 -15.15 7.79 7.82
C VAL A 69 -13.83 7.31 8.40
N ASN A 70 -13.82 6.93 9.68
CA ASN A 70 -12.62 6.39 10.33
C ASN A 70 -12.23 5.02 9.74
N TYR A 71 -13.20 4.16 9.50
CA TYR A 71 -12.98 2.88 8.82
C TYR A 71 -12.40 3.08 7.42
N LYS A 72 -13.00 3.96 6.62
CA LYS A 72 -12.54 4.26 5.27
C LYS A 72 -11.10 4.78 5.27
N ARG A 73 -10.77 5.74 6.14
CA ARG A 73 -9.39 6.26 6.26
C ARG A 73 -8.39 5.16 6.60
N ARG A 74 -8.77 4.22 7.45
CA ARG A 74 -7.92 3.07 7.79
C ARG A 74 -7.72 2.17 6.58
N VAL A 75 -8.79 1.79 5.90
CA VAL A 75 -8.71 0.95 4.69
C VAL A 75 -7.86 1.60 3.61
N ASP A 76 -8.07 2.89 3.34
CA ASP A 76 -7.31 3.63 2.32
C ASP A 76 -5.81 3.69 2.65
N ARG A 77 -5.45 3.78 3.95
CA ARG A 77 -4.06 3.73 4.40
C ARG A 77 -3.45 2.32 4.33
N ASP A 78 -4.23 1.30 4.69
CA ASP A 78 -3.75 -0.07 4.78
C ASP A 78 -3.63 -0.73 3.39
N ARG A 79 -4.39 -0.26 2.40
CA ARG A 79 -4.40 -0.80 1.04
C ARG A 79 -3.01 -0.83 0.36
N PRO A 80 -2.23 0.26 0.33
CA PRO A 80 -0.88 0.22 -0.24
C PRO A 80 0.04 -0.73 0.52
N LEU A 81 -0.05 -0.79 1.85
CA LEU A 81 0.76 -1.71 2.66
C LEU A 81 0.46 -3.18 2.36
N ILE A 82 -0.82 -3.52 2.13
CA ILE A 82 -1.22 -4.87 1.73
C ILE A 82 -0.64 -5.21 0.36
N GLN A 83 -0.66 -4.26 -0.57
CA GLN A 83 -0.11 -4.46 -1.91
C GLN A 83 1.42 -4.64 -1.87
N GLU A 84 2.14 -3.82 -1.13
CA GLU A 84 3.58 -3.95 -0.92
C GLU A 84 3.94 -5.30 -0.27
N ARG A 85 3.14 -5.72 0.71
CA ARG A 85 3.33 -7.02 1.36
C ARG A 85 3.12 -8.18 0.39
N ALA A 86 2.06 -8.14 -0.41
CA ALA A 86 1.80 -9.18 -1.40
C ALA A 86 2.93 -9.29 -2.44
N ILE A 87 3.51 -8.17 -2.87
CA ILE A 87 4.68 -8.16 -3.75
C ILE A 87 5.88 -8.79 -3.04
N ALA A 88 6.15 -8.38 -1.80
CA ALA A 88 7.26 -8.94 -1.01
C ALA A 88 7.14 -10.45 -0.82
N ASP A 89 5.94 -10.97 -0.53
CA ASP A 89 5.69 -12.41 -0.35
C ASP A 89 5.98 -13.20 -1.65
N VAL A 90 5.65 -12.64 -2.82
CA VAL A 90 5.99 -13.26 -4.12
C VAL A 90 7.50 -13.22 -4.36
N LEU A 91 8.15 -12.10 -4.07
CA LEU A 91 9.60 -11.97 -4.23
C LEU A 91 10.36 -12.91 -3.29
N GLU A 92 9.89 -13.08 -2.06
CA GLU A 92 10.44 -14.04 -1.10
C GLU A 92 10.38 -15.47 -1.63
N ALA A 93 9.26 -15.86 -2.25
CA ALA A 93 9.12 -17.17 -2.89
C ALA A 93 10.07 -17.40 -4.08
N LEU A 94 10.55 -16.31 -4.71
CA LEU A 94 11.52 -16.37 -5.82
C LEU A 94 12.99 -16.38 -5.37
N LEU A 95 13.28 -16.09 -4.09
CA LEU A 95 14.66 -16.04 -3.59
C LEU A 95 15.49 -17.30 -3.89
N PRO A 96 14.96 -18.54 -3.75
CA PRO A 96 15.74 -19.72 -4.08
C PRO A 96 16.23 -19.73 -5.54
N VAL A 97 15.39 -19.28 -6.47
CA VAL A 97 15.76 -19.20 -7.90
C VAL A 97 16.84 -18.15 -8.11
N MET A 98 16.75 -17.01 -7.41
CA MET A 98 17.77 -15.97 -7.47
C MET A 98 19.10 -16.41 -6.88
N ASP A 99 19.08 -17.23 -5.82
CA ASP A 99 20.27 -17.84 -5.24
C ASP A 99 20.91 -18.86 -6.20
N ASP A 100 20.11 -19.69 -6.87
CA ASP A 100 20.60 -20.63 -7.88
C ASP A 100 21.25 -19.90 -9.08
N ILE A 101 20.63 -18.80 -9.54
CA ILE A 101 21.20 -17.96 -10.61
C ILE A 101 22.53 -17.36 -10.15
N GLN A 102 22.62 -16.87 -8.91
CA GLN A 102 23.86 -16.31 -8.39
C GLN A 102 24.94 -17.41 -8.25
N GLY A 103 24.58 -18.58 -7.72
CA GLY A 103 25.48 -19.72 -7.63
C GLY A 103 26.03 -20.14 -9.00
N ALA A 104 25.18 -20.17 -10.03
CA ALA A 104 25.62 -20.48 -11.39
C ALA A 104 26.57 -19.41 -11.97
N ARG A 105 26.38 -18.13 -11.64
CA ARG A 105 27.31 -17.05 -12.00
C ARG A 105 28.66 -17.22 -11.29
N ASP A 106 28.65 -17.50 -10.01
CA ASP A 106 29.86 -17.67 -9.19
C ASP A 106 30.69 -18.88 -9.65
N HIS A 107 30.03 -19.91 -10.18
CA HIS A 107 30.69 -21.07 -10.80
C HIS A 107 31.13 -20.87 -12.26
N GLY A 108 30.72 -19.74 -12.86
CA GLY A 108 31.05 -19.42 -14.24
C GLY A 108 30.15 -20.09 -15.30
N ASP A 109 29.08 -20.76 -14.88
CA ASP A 109 28.14 -21.44 -15.79
C ASP A 109 27.19 -20.48 -16.51
N LEU A 110 27.13 -19.22 -16.04
CA LEU A 110 26.24 -18.16 -16.55
C LEU A 110 27.02 -16.94 -17.08
N THR A 111 28.20 -17.17 -17.68
CA THR A 111 29.00 -16.08 -18.25
C THR A 111 28.42 -15.56 -19.56
N ASP A 112 27.92 -16.45 -20.42
CA ASP A 112 27.42 -16.14 -21.76
C ASP A 112 26.24 -17.04 -22.16
N GLY A 113 25.50 -16.59 -23.18
CA GLY A 113 24.46 -17.39 -23.82
C GLY A 113 23.03 -17.05 -23.42
N PRO A 114 22.05 -17.85 -23.90
CA PRO A 114 20.64 -17.53 -23.74
C PRO A 114 20.19 -17.56 -22.27
N PHE A 115 20.78 -18.36 -21.42
CA PHE A 115 20.44 -18.43 -20.00
C PHE A 115 20.93 -17.19 -19.22
N ALA A 116 22.10 -16.66 -19.54
CA ALA A 116 22.58 -15.39 -18.97
C ALA A 116 21.63 -14.25 -19.33
N ALA A 117 21.23 -14.15 -20.60
CA ALA A 117 20.28 -13.15 -21.06
C ALA A 117 18.89 -13.27 -20.41
N ILE A 118 18.42 -14.50 -20.13
CA ILE A 118 17.16 -14.73 -19.41
C ILE A 118 17.27 -14.28 -17.95
N SER A 119 18.38 -14.62 -17.29
CA SER A 119 18.64 -14.24 -15.90
C SER A 119 18.70 -12.71 -15.74
N ASP A 120 19.41 -12.01 -16.62
CA ASP A 120 19.50 -10.56 -16.63
C ASP A 120 18.13 -9.92 -16.88
N LYS A 121 17.34 -10.48 -17.79
CA LYS A 121 15.98 -10.02 -18.06
C LYS A 121 15.07 -10.21 -16.86
N LEU A 122 15.20 -11.34 -16.14
CA LEU A 122 14.44 -11.61 -14.92
C LEU A 122 14.78 -10.57 -13.85
N GLU A 123 16.06 -10.37 -13.54
CA GLU A 123 16.52 -9.37 -12.57
C GLU A 123 16.03 -7.96 -12.91
N ASN A 124 16.20 -7.55 -14.18
CA ASN A 124 15.71 -6.25 -14.65
C ASN A 124 14.18 -6.11 -14.53
N THR A 125 13.45 -7.21 -14.73
CA THR A 125 11.99 -7.21 -14.58
C THR A 125 11.58 -7.09 -13.12
N LEU A 126 12.24 -7.81 -12.23
CA LEU A 126 12.01 -7.72 -10.78
C LEU A 126 12.43 -6.36 -10.22
N GLY A 127 13.48 -5.73 -10.77
CA GLY A 127 13.90 -4.38 -10.42
C GLY A 127 12.80 -3.33 -10.57
N ARG A 128 11.83 -3.51 -11.48
CA ARG A 128 10.66 -2.62 -11.61
C ARG A 128 9.73 -2.64 -10.39
N PHE A 129 9.80 -3.71 -9.60
CA PHE A 129 9.09 -3.85 -8.33
C PHE A 129 9.95 -3.42 -7.13
N GLY A 130 11.09 -2.77 -7.41
CA GLY A 130 12.03 -2.34 -6.39
C GLY A 130 12.88 -3.47 -5.81
N PHE A 131 12.92 -4.64 -6.49
CA PHE A 131 13.74 -5.77 -6.06
C PHE A 131 15.20 -5.46 -6.35
N GLU A 132 16.00 -5.42 -5.30
CA GLU A 132 17.43 -5.11 -5.36
C GLU A 132 18.23 -6.06 -4.48
N ARG A 133 19.39 -6.47 -4.98
CA ARG A 133 20.39 -7.21 -4.22
C ARG A 133 21.31 -6.22 -3.48
N PHE A 134 21.66 -6.55 -2.26
CA PHE A 134 22.60 -5.76 -1.46
C PHE A 134 23.55 -6.68 -0.66
N GLY A 135 24.50 -6.06 0.02
CA GLY A 135 25.59 -6.74 0.72
C GLY A 135 26.73 -7.03 -0.25
N VAL A 136 27.66 -6.09 -0.37
CA VAL A 136 28.84 -6.20 -1.20
C VAL A 136 30.08 -6.19 -0.29
N VAL A 137 31.12 -6.93 -0.67
CA VAL A 137 32.39 -6.91 0.04
C VAL A 137 32.96 -5.50 0.01
N GLY A 138 33.41 -5.00 1.19
CA GLY A 138 33.91 -3.65 1.37
C GLY A 138 32.87 -2.64 1.85
N GLU A 139 31.59 -3.01 1.91
CA GLU A 139 30.55 -2.16 2.52
C GLU A 139 30.64 -2.17 4.05
N ALA A 140 30.24 -1.05 4.68
CA ALA A 140 30.07 -0.97 6.12
C ALA A 140 28.94 -1.91 6.58
N PHE A 141 29.17 -2.61 7.66
CA PHE A 141 28.15 -3.46 8.26
C PHE A 141 27.01 -2.64 8.85
N ASP A 142 25.78 -2.97 8.47
CA ASP A 142 24.55 -2.37 8.97
C ASP A 142 23.67 -3.48 9.59
N PRO A 143 23.42 -3.46 10.91
CA PRO A 143 22.59 -4.47 11.57
C PRO A 143 21.14 -4.55 11.07
N GLU A 144 20.62 -3.49 10.44
CA GLU A 144 19.25 -3.51 9.90
C GLU A 144 19.16 -4.25 8.56
N GLN A 145 20.28 -4.39 7.85
CA GLN A 145 20.34 -5.00 6.52
C GLN A 145 21.16 -6.28 6.48
N HIS A 146 22.14 -6.43 7.38
CA HIS A 146 23.12 -7.52 7.34
C HIS A 146 23.03 -8.38 8.60
N GLU A 147 23.20 -9.69 8.42
CA GLU A 147 23.35 -10.70 9.46
C GLU A 147 24.81 -11.18 9.48
N ALA A 148 25.59 -10.77 10.47
CA ALA A 148 26.97 -11.23 10.64
C ALA A 148 26.98 -12.65 11.22
N LEU A 149 27.42 -13.62 10.44
CA LEU A 149 27.55 -15.01 10.87
C LEU A 149 28.94 -15.34 11.40
N MET A 150 29.96 -14.66 10.89
CA MET A 150 31.34 -14.89 11.28
C MET A 150 32.08 -13.55 11.42
N HIS A 151 33.01 -13.51 12.37
CA HIS A 151 33.95 -12.45 12.53
C HIS A 151 35.36 -12.95 12.16
N LEU A 152 36.02 -12.27 11.22
CA LEU A 152 37.32 -12.63 10.68
C LEU A 152 38.33 -11.53 11.04
N PRO A 153 39.00 -11.61 12.20
CA PRO A 153 39.87 -10.50 12.68
C PRO A 153 41.11 -10.29 11.82
N ASP A 154 41.55 -11.33 11.08
CA ASP A 154 42.77 -11.29 10.26
C ASP A 154 42.45 -11.03 8.77
N ALA A 155 41.24 -10.61 8.41
CA ALA A 155 40.88 -10.32 7.02
C ALA A 155 41.50 -8.97 6.57
N ASP A 156 41.95 -8.96 5.33
CA ASP A 156 42.47 -7.73 4.69
C ASP A 156 41.28 -6.74 4.51
N LEU A 157 41.34 -5.65 5.25
CA LEU A 157 40.37 -4.57 5.13
C LEU A 157 40.88 -3.49 4.16
N PRO A 158 39.97 -2.80 3.44
CA PRO A 158 40.33 -1.59 2.73
C PRO A 158 40.97 -0.58 3.71
N ALA A 159 42.03 0.11 3.26
CA ALA A 159 42.78 1.07 4.10
C ALA A 159 41.89 2.21 4.64
N GLU A 160 40.73 2.41 4.09
CA GLU A 160 39.74 3.43 4.45
C GLU A 160 38.63 2.90 5.41
N ALA A 161 38.68 1.63 5.80
CA ALA A 161 37.69 1.06 6.70
C ALA A 161 37.85 1.64 8.10
N THR A 162 36.85 2.41 8.55
CA THR A 162 36.79 3.03 9.89
C THR A 162 35.76 2.34 10.79
N THR A 163 34.96 1.44 10.23
CA THR A 163 33.89 0.71 10.93
C THR A 163 33.95 -0.76 10.55
N THR A 164 33.23 -1.61 11.30
CA THR A 164 33.04 -3.01 10.96
C THR A 164 32.61 -3.14 9.50
N THR A 165 33.38 -3.90 8.72
CA THR A 165 33.24 -3.97 7.26
C THR A 165 32.96 -5.42 6.82
N ILE A 166 32.17 -5.57 5.76
CA ILE A 166 31.87 -6.85 5.13
C ILE A 166 33.09 -7.33 4.37
N VAL A 167 33.66 -8.45 4.78
CA VAL A 167 34.83 -9.07 4.11
C VAL A 167 34.44 -10.22 3.21
N GLN A 168 33.30 -10.87 3.48
CA GLN A 168 32.77 -11.93 2.65
C GLN A 168 31.25 -11.97 2.70
N VAL A 169 30.62 -12.19 1.56
CA VAL A 169 29.18 -12.43 1.45
C VAL A 169 28.94 -13.94 1.33
N LEU A 170 28.30 -14.52 2.32
CA LEU A 170 27.95 -15.93 2.35
C LEU A 170 26.63 -16.20 1.63
N GLN A 171 25.70 -15.24 1.77
CA GLN A 171 24.41 -15.26 1.08
C GLN A 171 23.97 -13.82 0.83
N PRO A 172 23.64 -13.46 -0.40
CA PRO A 172 23.23 -12.09 -0.72
C PRO A 172 21.91 -11.72 -0.05
N GLY A 173 21.81 -10.46 0.36
CA GLY A 173 20.57 -9.86 0.83
C GLY A 173 19.71 -9.36 -0.32
N TYR A 174 18.39 -9.31 -0.08
CA TYR A 174 17.43 -8.78 -1.04
C TYR A 174 16.43 -7.87 -0.36
N ARG A 175 16.08 -6.77 -1.02
CA ARG A 175 15.05 -5.83 -0.58
C ARG A 175 14.04 -5.55 -1.68
N ALA A 176 12.83 -5.13 -1.28
CA ALA A 176 11.81 -4.60 -2.18
C ALA A 176 11.51 -3.15 -1.77
N GLY A 177 12.02 -2.19 -2.52
CA GLY A 177 11.99 -0.78 -2.14
C GLY A 177 12.71 -0.56 -0.80
N THR A 178 11.99 -0.09 0.22
CA THR A 178 12.54 0.13 1.56
C THR A 178 12.49 -1.10 2.48
N LYS A 179 11.75 -2.15 2.09
CA LYS A 179 11.56 -3.34 2.92
C LYS A 179 12.64 -4.38 2.63
N VAL A 180 13.40 -4.77 3.65
CA VAL A 180 14.30 -5.92 3.59
C VAL A 180 13.46 -7.20 3.58
N ILE A 181 13.60 -8.02 2.53
CA ILE A 181 12.95 -9.32 2.39
C ILE A 181 13.81 -10.37 3.09
N ARG A 182 15.13 -10.34 2.85
CA ARG A 182 16.11 -11.22 3.47
C ARG A 182 17.39 -10.42 3.75
N PRO A 183 17.92 -10.44 4.98
CA PRO A 183 19.22 -9.84 5.28
C PRO A 183 20.35 -10.54 4.53
N ALA A 184 21.40 -9.81 4.19
CA ALA A 184 22.61 -10.40 3.66
C ALA A 184 23.36 -11.12 4.79
N ARG A 185 23.69 -12.38 4.60
CA ARG A 185 24.54 -13.13 5.53
C ARG A 185 25.99 -12.95 5.17
N VAL A 186 26.74 -12.37 6.09
CA VAL A 186 28.09 -11.89 5.83
C VAL A 186 29.08 -12.32 6.89
N ALA A 187 30.34 -12.37 6.51
CA ALA A 187 31.46 -12.35 7.43
C ALA A 187 32.01 -10.92 7.50
N VAL A 188 32.31 -10.46 8.69
CA VAL A 188 32.76 -9.11 8.97
C VAL A 188 34.15 -9.08 9.62
N ALA A 189 34.85 -7.97 9.48
CA ALA A 189 36.05 -7.68 10.22
C ALA A 189 35.99 -6.25 10.77
N ASP A 190 36.67 -6.05 11.90
CA ASP A 190 36.80 -4.74 12.53
C ASP A 190 38.11 -4.08 12.09
N PRO A 191 38.15 -2.76 11.89
CA PRO A 191 39.40 -2.04 11.65
C PRO A 191 40.31 -2.15 12.87
N GLN A 192 41.59 -2.37 12.63
CA GLN A 192 42.61 -2.45 13.67
C GLN A 192 43.09 -1.04 14.13
#